data_2a8fa62a09766fdb76da8673d4fb336b
#
_entry.id   2a8fa62a09766fdb76da8673d4fb336b
#
_cell.length_a   1.000
_cell.length_b   1.000
_cell.length_c   1.000
_cell.angle_alpha   90.00
_cell.angle_beta   90.00
_cell.angle_gamma   90.00
#
_symmetry.space_group_name_H-M   'P 1'
#
loop_
_entity.id
_entity.type
_entity.pdbx_description
1 polymer ?
#
loop_
_entity_poly.entity_id
_entity_poly.type
_entity_poly.pdbx_seq_one_letter_code
_entity_poly.pdbx_strand_id
1 'polypeptide(L)'
;MPPGKSYSFVKFENEQTASNVYNNIHGKNNDFHNGILYLAFAKSIPELENETESLDPPPGLRLILDFVTPDEESKILDTLNWNNDEYSGHLKHRKVQHFGYEFCYDTNRVDVDKPIAPIPEELNFISGVFIKKHCGDLVYDQLTINHYEPGQGIPPHIDTHSVFEDPILSLSLGATYVMDFRKDNKKVSLALPARSLLIMSGESRYAWTHGISPRHNDVINDDDDGLTTKERGTRISLTFRKVRRGNCQCNYPQYCDSKNYVNEEIDNSVAPGLENSYVHKVYDEIAEHFSETRHQKWPNVASFLENIQPGGIVLDVGCGNGKYLIEKPEIFMIGCDRSSGLLDICKKRSREVLLSNCLQLLFKSNSLDAAICIAVIHHLSTPDRRRNAFIEILRVLRPGGKCLIYVWAKEQRRDSKDSTYLRFNSKKTNDNHSTDVKKIFDNLTLNIHENRTNFRHSDVLVPWKRKGGGEYLRYYHVFEESEFIKLCQNLPNSKVEKIFYDQGNWCTILEKI
;
A
#
# COMPACT_ATOMS: atom_id res chain seq x y z
N MET A 1 21.32 -11.41 -13.76
CA MET A 1 21.50 -11.12 -12.30
C MET A 1 20.14 -11.07 -11.64
N PRO A 2 19.93 -11.69 -10.47
CA PRO A 2 18.71 -11.48 -9.72
C PRO A 2 18.49 -10.00 -9.44
N PRO A 3 17.28 -9.44 -9.62
CA PRO A 3 17.03 -8.01 -9.45
C PRO A 3 17.45 -7.51 -8.05
N GLY A 4 18.22 -6.42 -7.99
CA GLY A 4 18.68 -5.81 -6.74
C GLY A 4 19.73 -6.59 -5.94
N LYS A 5 20.36 -7.61 -6.52
CA LYS A 5 21.45 -8.37 -5.91
C LYS A 5 22.79 -8.01 -6.55
N SER A 6 23.84 -8.01 -5.75
CA SER A 6 25.23 -7.78 -6.18
C SER A 6 25.92 -9.06 -6.67
N TYR A 7 25.17 -10.09 -7.00
CA TYR A 7 25.70 -11.37 -7.48
C TYR A 7 24.88 -11.93 -8.63
N SER A 8 25.51 -12.81 -9.42
CA SER A 8 24.88 -13.55 -10.53
C SER A 8 25.23 -15.02 -10.45
N PHE A 9 24.39 -15.86 -11.06
CA PHE A 9 24.70 -17.26 -11.26
C PHE A 9 25.18 -17.50 -12.67
N VAL A 10 26.26 -18.25 -12.82
CA VAL A 10 26.78 -18.71 -14.10
C VAL A 10 26.77 -20.22 -14.08
N LYS A 11 26.14 -20.84 -15.07
CA LYS A 11 26.11 -22.28 -15.26
C LYS A 11 27.16 -22.68 -16.29
N PHE A 12 28.00 -23.62 -15.93
CA PHE A 12 28.99 -24.21 -16.82
C PHE A 12 28.54 -25.59 -17.30
N GLU A 13 29.05 -26.02 -18.45
CA GLU A 13 28.72 -27.31 -19.05
C GLU A 13 29.12 -28.50 -18.17
N ASN A 14 30.21 -28.36 -17.41
CA ASN A 14 30.69 -29.39 -16.50
C ASN A 14 31.46 -28.78 -15.31
N GLU A 15 31.70 -29.61 -14.29
CA GLU A 15 32.36 -29.23 -13.04
C GLU A 15 33.84 -28.82 -13.26
N GLN A 16 34.52 -29.45 -14.20
CA GLN A 16 35.92 -29.14 -14.48
C GLN A 16 36.08 -27.73 -15.03
N THR A 17 35.22 -27.29 -15.94
CA THR A 17 35.19 -25.95 -16.47
C THR A 17 34.88 -24.92 -15.39
N ALA A 18 33.89 -25.21 -14.52
CA ALA A 18 33.57 -24.36 -13.38
C ALA A 18 34.75 -24.19 -12.41
N SER A 19 35.43 -25.30 -12.09
CA SER A 19 36.62 -25.32 -11.20
C SER A 19 37.80 -24.56 -11.80
N ASN A 20 38.03 -24.68 -13.09
CA ASN A 20 39.08 -23.93 -13.80
C ASN A 20 38.82 -22.42 -13.76
N VAL A 21 37.57 -21.99 -14.00
CA VAL A 21 37.20 -20.57 -13.91
C VAL A 21 37.31 -20.07 -12.47
N TYR A 22 36.86 -20.84 -11.48
CA TYR A 22 37.00 -20.51 -10.08
C TYR A 22 38.48 -20.25 -9.70
N ASN A 23 39.36 -21.19 -10.02
CA ASN A 23 40.79 -21.13 -9.67
C ASN A 23 41.50 -19.96 -10.37
N ASN A 24 41.02 -19.55 -11.55
CA ASN A 24 41.66 -18.49 -12.33
C ASN A 24 41.19 -17.08 -11.95
N ILE A 25 39.97 -16.92 -11.46
CA ILE A 25 39.34 -15.61 -11.29
C ILE A 25 39.02 -15.27 -9.83
N HIS A 26 38.69 -16.27 -8.98
CA HIS A 26 38.27 -16.02 -7.60
C HIS A 26 39.32 -15.26 -6.79
N GLY A 27 38.91 -14.11 -6.24
CA GLY A 27 39.77 -13.30 -5.35
C GLY A 27 40.89 -12.54 -6.06
N LYS A 28 40.95 -12.58 -7.41
CA LYS A 28 41.98 -11.90 -8.19
C LYS A 28 41.44 -10.61 -8.78
N ASN A 29 42.31 -9.61 -8.95
CA ASN A 29 42.00 -8.40 -9.67
C ASN A 29 41.89 -8.75 -11.16
N ASN A 30 40.80 -8.35 -11.81
CA ASN A 30 40.53 -8.73 -13.20
C ASN A 30 40.51 -7.46 -14.06
N ASP A 31 41.20 -7.48 -15.20
CA ASP A 31 41.32 -6.35 -16.13
C ASP A 31 39.98 -5.94 -16.76
N PHE A 32 38.97 -6.81 -16.70
CA PHE A 32 37.60 -6.54 -17.18
C PHE A 32 36.73 -5.74 -16.22
N HIS A 33 37.04 -5.73 -14.93
CA HIS A 33 36.39 -4.92 -13.90
C HIS A 33 37.47 -4.40 -12.96
N ASN A 34 37.59 -3.10 -12.76
CA ASN A 34 38.50 -2.50 -11.78
C ASN A 34 38.17 -2.94 -10.33
N GLY A 35 38.06 -4.26 -10.07
CA GLY A 35 37.69 -4.82 -8.79
C GLY A 35 37.93 -6.32 -8.67
N ILE A 36 37.89 -6.81 -7.43
CA ILE A 36 38.07 -8.22 -7.09
C ILE A 36 36.73 -8.95 -7.22
N LEU A 37 36.69 -10.00 -8.04
CA LEU A 37 35.54 -10.86 -8.21
C LEU A 37 35.59 -12.06 -7.25
N TYR A 38 34.59 -12.18 -6.37
CA TYR A 38 34.47 -13.33 -5.46
C TYR A 38 33.48 -14.34 -6.05
N LEU A 39 33.91 -15.58 -6.23
CA LEU A 39 33.11 -16.68 -6.74
C LEU A 39 32.80 -17.69 -5.62
N ALA A 40 31.67 -18.37 -5.72
CA ALA A 40 31.30 -19.48 -4.86
C ALA A 40 30.50 -20.52 -5.63
N PHE A 41 30.70 -21.80 -5.33
CA PHE A 41 29.85 -22.86 -5.86
C PHE A 41 28.48 -22.83 -5.16
N ALA A 42 27.41 -22.80 -5.93
CA ALA A 42 26.06 -22.86 -5.42
C ALA A 42 25.54 -24.33 -5.42
N LYS A 43 24.93 -24.77 -4.32
CA LYS A 43 24.29 -26.11 -4.23
C LYS A 43 23.03 -26.22 -5.10
N SER A 44 22.34 -25.13 -5.29
CA SER A 44 21.18 -25.00 -6.16
C SER A 44 21.12 -23.56 -6.67
N ILE A 45 20.70 -23.41 -7.91
CA ILE A 45 20.28 -22.11 -8.43
C ILE A 45 18.84 -21.94 -7.96
N PRO A 46 18.47 -20.81 -7.29
CA PRO A 46 17.06 -20.55 -7.03
C PRO A 46 16.31 -20.66 -8.35
N GLU A 47 15.23 -21.42 -8.40
CA GLU A 47 14.33 -21.42 -9.54
C GLU A 47 13.89 -19.96 -9.72
N LEU A 48 14.44 -19.29 -10.73
CA LEU A 48 13.85 -18.08 -11.27
C LEU A 48 12.48 -18.54 -11.74
N GLU A 49 11.42 -17.94 -11.20
CA GLU A 49 10.08 -18.10 -11.76
C GLU A 49 10.26 -18.01 -13.28
N ASN A 50 9.76 -19.00 -14.01
CA ASN A 50 9.98 -19.16 -15.45
C ASN A 50 9.31 -17.98 -16.19
N GLU A 51 9.92 -16.79 -16.12
CA GLU A 51 9.57 -15.68 -17.01
C GLU A 51 10.08 -16.05 -18.40
N THR A 52 9.18 -16.34 -19.31
CA THR A 52 9.52 -16.50 -20.74
C THR A 52 9.75 -15.10 -21.32
N GLU A 53 10.98 -14.80 -21.71
CA GLU A 53 11.25 -13.62 -22.51
C GLU A 53 10.50 -13.75 -23.83
N SER A 54 9.59 -12.81 -24.10
CA SER A 54 8.86 -12.70 -25.35
C SER A 54 9.54 -11.65 -26.24
N LEU A 55 9.73 -11.98 -27.51
CA LEU A 55 10.23 -11.04 -28.51
C LEU A 55 9.14 -10.08 -29.01
N ASP A 56 7.85 -10.45 -28.82
CA ASP A 56 6.75 -9.62 -29.27
C ASP A 56 6.43 -8.52 -28.23
N PRO A 57 6.38 -7.25 -28.66
CA PRO A 57 6.04 -6.15 -27.77
C PRO A 57 4.59 -6.31 -27.23
N PRO A 58 4.30 -5.81 -26.02
CA PRO A 58 2.94 -5.77 -25.49
C PRO A 58 1.96 -5.14 -26.48
N PRO A 59 0.76 -5.71 -26.70
CA PRO A 59 -0.23 -5.14 -27.59
C PRO A 59 -0.59 -3.70 -27.22
N GLY A 60 -0.54 -2.79 -28.20
CA GLY A 60 -0.76 -1.36 -28.01
C GLY A 60 0.48 -0.57 -27.56
N LEU A 61 1.63 -1.21 -27.40
CA LEU A 61 2.90 -0.55 -27.15
C LEU A 61 3.53 -0.11 -28.47
N ARG A 62 3.96 1.16 -28.55
CA ARG A 62 4.66 1.69 -29.71
C ARG A 62 5.84 2.54 -29.25
N LEU A 63 7.00 2.35 -29.86
CA LEU A 63 8.19 3.15 -29.65
C LEU A 63 8.52 3.90 -30.95
N ILE A 64 8.67 5.22 -30.86
CA ILE A 64 9.03 6.09 -31.96
C ILE A 64 10.42 6.64 -31.67
N LEU A 65 11.38 6.27 -32.47
CA LEU A 65 12.77 6.72 -32.36
C LEU A 65 12.91 8.14 -32.91
N ASP A 66 13.88 8.90 -32.42
CA ASP A 66 14.20 10.26 -32.83
C ASP A 66 12.97 11.16 -33.01
N PHE A 67 12.03 11.04 -32.04
CA PHE A 67 10.80 11.82 -32.02
C PHE A 67 11.05 13.33 -31.91
N VAL A 68 12.09 13.72 -31.17
CA VAL A 68 12.60 15.09 -31.10
C VAL A 68 14.03 15.13 -31.64
N THR A 69 14.39 16.24 -32.26
CA THR A 69 15.75 16.50 -32.72
C THR A 69 16.71 16.78 -31.56
N PRO A 70 18.04 16.68 -31.74
CA PRO A 70 19.00 17.04 -30.69
C PRO A 70 18.86 18.50 -30.23
N ASP A 71 18.52 19.44 -31.13
CA ASP A 71 18.30 20.84 -30.76
C ASP A 71 17.03 21.04 -29.93
N GLU A 72 15.96 20.30 -30.22
CA GLU A 72 14.73 20.30 -29.44
C GLU A 72 14.97 19.67 -28.07
N GLU A 73 15.71 18.55 -27.99
CA GLU A 73 16.11 17.93 -26.72
C GLU A 73 16.86 18.93 -25.84
N SER A 74 17.86 19.63 -26.39
CA SER A 74 18.62 20.63 -25.64
C SER A 74 17.72 21.74 -25.09
N LYS A 75 16.83 22.29 -25.94
CA LYS A 75 15.86 23.32 -25.52
C LYS A 75 14.93 22.84 -24.40
N ILE A 76 14.43 21.62 -24.51
CA ILE A 76 13.58 21.01 -23.46
C ILE A 76 14.36 20.93 -22.15
N LEU A 77 15.58 20.39 -22.20
CA LEU A 77 16.43 20.22 -21.01
C LEU A 77 16.79 21.56 -20.35
N ASP A 78 17.03 22.60 -21.14
CA ASP A 78 17.32 23.96 -20.64
C ASP A 78 16.08 24.60 -19.96
N THR A 79 14.88 24.24 -20.40
CA THR A 79 13.62 24.74 -19.81
C THR A 79 13.34 24.11 -18.44
N LEU A 80 13.90 22.92 -18.15
CA LEU A 80 13.65 22.18 -16.93
C LEU A 80 14.49 22.74 -15.76
N ASN A 81 13.85 23.52 -14.89
CA ASN A 81 14.50 24.06 -13.70
C ASN A 81 14.25 23.17 -12.46
N TRP A 82 15.27 22.43 -12.04
CA TRP A 82 15.22 21.53 -10.87
C TRP A 82 15.42 22.25 -9.52
N ASN A 83 15.61 23.58 -9.52
CA ASN A 83 15.88 24.37 -8.33
C ASN A 83 14.61 24.93 -7.65
N ASN A 84 13.44 24.76 -8.26
CA ASN A 84 12.17 25.15 -7.64
C ASN A 84 11.67 24.03 -6.73
N ASP A 85 11.95 24.17 -5.43
CA ASP A 85 11.57 23.21 -4.38
C ASP A 85 10.05 23.11 -4.13
N GLU A 86 9.25 24.01 -4.68
CA GLU A 86 7.81 24.12 -4.39
C GLU A 86 6.98 22.94 -4.95
N TYR A 87 7.48 22.29 -6.00
CA TYR A 87 6.79 21.14 -6.65
C TYR A 87 7.71 19.94 -6.95
N SER A 88 8.94 19.94 -6.42
CA SER A 88 9.89 18.85 -6.60
C SER A 88 9.90 17.91 -5.39
N GLY A 89 9.31 16.72 -5.57
CA GLY A 89 9.41 15.62 -4.59
C GLY A 89 10.71 14.84 -4.78
N HIS A 90 11.47 14.62 -3.70
CA HIS A 90 12.53 13.61 -3.68
C HIS A 90 11.93 12.27 -3.30
N LEU A 91 11.65 11.43 -4.30
CA LEU A 91 11.38 10.01 -4.06
C LEU A 91 12.72 9.28 -3.82
N LYS A 92 12.69 8.20 -3.05
CA LYS A 92 13.89 7.44 -2.63
C LYS A 92 14.85 7.06 -3.79
N HIS A 93 14.35 6.97 -5.02
CA HIS A 93 15.06 6.43 -6.18
C HIS A 93 15.01 7.31 -7.43
N ARG A 94 14.53 8.55 -7.35
CA ARG A 94 14.50 9.54 -8.44
C ARG A 94 14.00 10.90 -7.94
N LYS A 95 14.29 11.97 -8.69
CA LYS A 95 13.62 13.26 -8.51
C LYS A 95 12.37 13.30 -9.39
N VAL A 96 11.33 13.98 -8.92
CA VAL A 96 10.03 14.07 -9.62
C VAL A 96 9.52 15.49 -9.59
N GLN A 97 8.97 15.97 -10.70
CA GLN A 97 8.27 17.25 -10.81
C GLN A 97 6.93 17.03 -11.54
N HIS A 98 5.87 17.71 -11.07
CA HIS A 98 4.53 17.61 -11.64
C HIS A 98 4.07 18.96 -12.19
N PHE A 99 3.27 18.92 -13.26
CA PHE A 99 2.59 20.05 -13.86
C PHE A 99 1.14 19.68 -14.19
N GLY A 100 0.26 20.69 -14.20
CA GLY A 100 -1.18 20.52 -14.39
C GLY A 100 -1.88 19.97 -13.16
N TYR A 101 -1.53 18.77 -12.75
CA TYR A 101 -2.02 18.12 -11.55
C TYR A 101 -0.91 17.34 -10.84
N GLU A 102 -0.92 17.40 -9.51
CA GLU A 102 -0.02 16.59 -8.68
C GLU A 102 -0.58 15.16 -8.54
N PHE A 103 0.27 14.16 -8.78
CA PHE A 103 -0.05 12.78 -8.45
C PHE A 103 0.46 12.45 -7.05
N CYS A 104 -0.48 12.19 -6.14
CA CYS A 104 -0.18 11.80 -4.77
C CYS A 104 0.16 10.31 -4.71
N TYR A 105 1.42 9.97 -4.53
CA TYR A 105 1.91 8.57 -4.50
C TYR A 105 1.41 7.78 -3.28
N ASP A 106 1.07 8.46 -2.19
CA ASP A 106 0.55 7.81 -0.97
C ASP A 106 -0.87 7.28 -1.16
N THR A 107 -1.69 7.99 -1.93
CA THR A 107 -3.10 7.65 -2.17
C THR A 107 -3.36 7.09 -3.56
N ASN A 108 -2.39 7.16 -4.47
CA ASN A 108 -2.53 6.89 -5.90
C ASN A 108 -3.69 7.68 -6.54
N ARG A 109 -3.85 8.95 -6.17
CA ARG A 109 -4.94 9.83 -6.64
C ARG A 109 -4.39 11.18 -7.12
N VAL A 110 -5.25 11.88 -7.84
CA VAL A 110 -5.09 13.28 -8.24
C VAL A 110 -6.28 14.05 -7.66
N ASP A 111 -6.03 15.18 -7.03
CA ASP A 111 -7.10 16.11 -6.64
C ASP A 111 -7.45 16.98 -7.86
N VAL A 112 -8.57 16.65 -8.50
CA VAL A 112 -9.02 17.32 -9.73
C VAL A 112 -9.52 18.76 -9.50
N ASP A 113 -9.76 19.12 -8.25
CA ASP A 113 -10.21 20.46 -7.84
C ASP A 113 -9.04 21.37 -7.47
N LYS A 114 -7.81 20.83 -7.41
CA LYS A 114 -6.58 21.58 -7.07
C LYS A 114 -5.53 21.44 -8.17
N PRO A 115 -5.70 22.13 -9.32
CA PRO A 115 -4.65 22.19 -10.33
C PRO A 115 -3.41 22.92 -9.76
N ILE A 116 -2.24 22.48 -10.21
CA ILE A 116 -0.95 23.11 -9.95
C ILE A 116 -0.48 23.91 -11.17
N ALA A 117 0.79 24.35 -11.21
CA ALA A 117 1.36 25.08 -12.33
C ALA A 117 1.06 24.36 -13.68
N PRO A 118 0.61 25.07 -14.73
CA PRO A 118 0.29 24.47 -16.00
C PRO A 118 1.53 23.85 -16.67
N ILE A 119 1.30 22.92 -17.61
CA ILE A 119 2.38 22.39 -18.46
C ILE A 119 3.02 23.56 -19.20
N PRO A 120 4.36 23.72 -19.16
CA PRO A 120 5.06 24.77 -19.89
C PRO A 120 4.72 24.82 -21.37
N GLU A 121 4.52 26.03 -21.91
CA GLU A 121 4.11 26.21 -23.31
C GLU A 121 5.15 25.65 -24.29
N GLU A 122 6.43 25.69 -23.91
CA GLU A 122 7.55 25.15 -24.67
C GLU A 122 7.44 23.63 -24.91
N LEU A 123 6.65 22.93 -24.10
CA LEU A 123 6.38 21.49 -24.22
C LEU A 123 5.09 21.18 -24.99
N ASN A 124 4.31 22.19 -25.39
CA ASN A 124 3.03 21.99 -26.08
C ASN A 124 3.18 21.39 -27.48
N PHE A 125 4.35 21.55 -28.13
CA PHE A 125 4.59 20.92 -29.42
C PHE A 125 4.57 19.39 -29.36
N ILE A 126 4.95 18.81 -28.20
CA ILE A 126 4.88 17.37 -27.96
C ILE A 126 3.42 16.88 -27.97
N SER A 127 2.50 17.69 -27.46
CA SER A 127 1.06 17.42 -27.46
C SER A 127 0.32 17.86 -28.74
N GLY A 128 1.04 18.47 -29.71
CA GLY A 128 0.48 19.11 -30.89
C GLY A 128 0.15 18.16 -32.06
N VAL A 129 0.62 18.52 -33.25
CA VAL A 129 0.23 17.89 -34.52
C VAL A 129 0.51 16.38 -34.60
N PHE A 130 1.60 15.91 -33.99
CA PHE A 130 1.98 14.50 -34.06
C PHE A 130 1.04 13.63 -33.19
N ILE A 131 0.73 14.06 -32.00
CA ILE A 131 -0.18 13.34 -31.09
C ILE A 131 -1.58 13.33 -31.67
N LYS A 132 -2.04 14.46 -32.21
CA LYS A 132 -3.31 14.56 -32.91
C LYS A 132 -3.45 13.53 -34.03
N LYS A 133 -2.39 13.29 -34.77
CA LYS A 133 -2.34 12.31 -35.87
C LYS A 133 -2.37 10.84 -35.38
N HIS A 134 -1.81 10.53 -34.19
CA HIS A 134 -1.59 9.16 -33.72
C HIS A 134 -2.42 8.75 -32.51
N CYS A 135 -2.94 9.71 -31.75
CA CYS A 135 -3.66 9.51 -30.49
C CYS A 135 -5.04 10.25 -30.46
N GLY A 136 -5.45 10.85 -31.58
CA GLY A 136 -6.70 11.62 -31.67
C GLY A 136 -6.62 13.01 -31.03
N ASP A 137 -7.81 13.63 -30.81
CA ASP A 137 -7.92 14.99 -30.27
C ASP A 137 -7.75 15.06 -28.73
N LEU A 138 -7.07 14.09 -28.12
CA LEU A 138 -6.88 14.05 -26.67
C LEU A 138 -5.91 15.17 -26.22
N VAL A 139 -6.36 16.00 -25.31
CA VAL A 139 -5.55 17.06 -24.68
C VAL A 139 -5.02 16.55 -23.36
N TYR A 140 -3.70 16.46 -23.25
CA TYR A 140 -3.01 16.06 -22.01
C TYR A 140 -3.00 17.24 -21.04
N ASP A 141 -3.38 17.00 -19.79
CA ASP A 141 -3.49 18.02 -18.74
C ASP A 141 -2.65 17.70 -17.49
N GLN A 142 -1.89 16.62 -17.52
CA GLN A 142 -0.94 16.25 -16.47
C GLN A 142 0.40 15.83 -17.10
N LEU A 143 1.49 16.39 -16.57
CA LEU A 143 2.86 16.01 -16.90
C LEU A 143 3.60 15.61 -15.63
N THR A 144 4.26 14.46 -15.65
CA THR A 144 5.24 14.05 -14.66
C THR A 144 6.62 13.96 -15.29
N ILE A 145 7.57 14.72 -14.77
CA ILE A 145 8.97 14.65 -15.18
C ILE A 145 9.73 13.84 -14.13
N ASN A 146 10.40 12.79 -14.57
CA ASN A 146 11.25 11.98 -13.72
C ASN A 146 12.71 12.13 -14.14
N HIS A 147 13.59 12.32 -13.17
CA HIS A 147 15.03 12.42 -13.36
C HIS A 147 15.70 11.23 -12.68
N TYR A 148 16.42 10.43 -13.46
CA TYR A 148 17.11 9.23 -13.02
C TYR A 148 18.62 9.38 -13.19
N GLU A 149 19.36 9.19 -12.09
CA GLU A 149 20.80 8.99 -12.11
C GLU A 149 21.14 7.49 -12.27
N PRO A 150 22.37 7.14 -12.72
CA PRO A 150 22.82 5.76 -12.73
C PRO A 150 22.60 5.07 -11.38
N GLY A 151 22.09 3.84 -11.40
CA GLY A 151 21.70 3.11 -10.18
C GLY A 151 20.28 3.39 -9.70
N GLN A 152 19.57 4.36 -10.26
CA GLN A 152 18.18 4.67 -9.95
C GLN A 152 17.20 3.96 -10.89
N GLY A 153 15.94 3.89 -10.50
CA GLY A 153 14.88 3.24 -11.27
C GLY A 153 13.48 3.50 -10.71
N ILE A 154 12.52 2.78 -11.28
CA ILE A 154 11.12 2.80 -10.82
C ILE A 154 10.62 1.36 -10.71
N PRO A 155 10.03 0.95 -9.58
CA PRO A 155 9.44 -0.37 -9.42
C PRO A 155 8.40 -0.68 -10.50
N PRO A 156 8.19 -1.97 -10.86
CA PRO A 156 7.11 -2.37 -11.75
C PRO A 156 5.75 -1.91 -11.23
N HIS A 157 4.98 -1.21 -12.07
CA HIS A 157 3.65 -0.69 -11.75
C HIS A 157 2.79 -0.58 -13.01
N ILE A 158 1.49 -0.45 -12.83
CA ILE A 158 0.54 -0.02 -13.85
C ILE A 158 0.09 1.37 -13.43
N ASP A 159 0.09 2.33 -14.35
CA ASP A 159 -0.48 3.65 -14.07
C ASP A 159 -1.96 3.52 -13.70
N THR A 160 -2.39 4.21 -12.63
CA THR A 160 -3.72 4.10 -12.04
C THR A 160 -4.83 4.30 -13.07
N HIS A 161 -5.70 3.30 -13.24
CA HIS A 161 -6.76 3.32 -14.26
C HIS A 161 -7.86 4.33 -13.93
N SER A 162 -8.21 4.49 -12.66
CA SER A 162 -9.23 5.44 -12.20
C SER A 162 -8.79 6.89 -12.38
N VAL A 163 -7.49 7.15 -12.43
CA VAL A 163 -6.92 8.51 -12.46
C VAL A 163 -6.58 8.97 -13.87
N PHE A 164 -6.06 8.08 -14.72
CA PHE A 164 -5.55 8.47 -16.04
C PHE A 164 -6.25 7.74 -17.18
N GLU A 165 -6.46 8.47 -18.27
CA GLU A 165 -7.05 7.94 -19.50
C GLU A 165 -5.99 7.21 -20.36
N ASP A 166 -6.44 6.63 -21.44
CA ASP A 166 -5.65 5.98 -22.49
C ASP A 166 -5.56 6.93 -23.71
N PRO A 167 -4.40 7.08 -24.36
CA PRO A 167 -3.08 6.51 -24.08
C PRO A 167 -2.23 7.35 -23.12
N ILE A 168 -1.11 6.76 -22.63
CA ILE A 168 -0.06 7.45 -21.88
C ILE A 168 1.17 7.58 -22.79
N LEU A 169 1.81 8.75 -22.76
CA LEU A 169 3.00 9.05 -23.53
C LEU A 169 4.21 9.26 -22.61
N SER A 170 5.36 8.72 -22.96
CA SER A 170 6.61 8.93 -22.23
C SER A 170 7.74 9.27 -23.18
N LEU A 171 8.19 10.53 -23.19
CA LEU A 171 9.37 10.98 -23.94
C LEU A 171 10.61 10.76 -23.09
N SER A 172 11.60 10.06 -23.65
CA SER A 172 12.90 9.80 -23.04
C SER A 172 13.95 10.76 -23.56
N LEU A 173 14.70 11.40 -22.66
CA LEU A 173 15.78 12.34 -22.97
C LEU A 173 17.07 11.94 -22.24
N GLY A 174 18.22 12.36 -22.75
CA GLY A 174 19.54 12.12 -22.17
C GLY A 174 20.06 10.70 -22.46
N ALA A 175 19.99 9.80 -21.50
CA ALA A 175 20.57 8.46 -21.62
C ALA A 175 19.54 7.38 -21.99
N THR A 176 20.02 6.34 -22.69
CA THR A 176 19.25 5.13 -22.96
C THR A 176 19.07 4.30 -21.68
N TYR A 177 17.86 3.85 -21.40
CA TYR A 177 17.53 2.93 -20.30
C TYR A 177 16.68 1.77 -20.81
N VAL A 178 16.80 0.60 -20.19
CA VAL A 178 15.92 -0.54 -20.47
C VAL A 178 14.73 -0.52 -19.50
N MET A 179 13.52 -0.57 -20.06
CA MET A 179 12.27 -0.71 -19.33
C MET A 179 11.74 -2.14 -19.49
N ASP A 180 11.43 -2.78 -18.36
CA ASP A 180 10.87 -4.12 -18.33
C ASP A 180 9.34 -4.02 -18.27
N PHE A 181 8.66 -4.72 -19.18
CA PHE A 181 7.22 -4.93 -19.19
C PHE A 181 6.92 -6.36 -18.75
N ARG A 182 5.96 -6.55 -17.83
CA ARG A 182 5.59 -7.86 -17.33
C ARG A 182 4.08 -8.03 -17.24
N LYS A 183 3.62 -9.21 -17.66
CA LYS A 183 2.25 -9.67 -17.49
C LYS A 183 2.25 -11.20 -17.34
N ASP A 184 1.64 -11.72 -16.28
CA ASP A 184 1.67 -13.14 -15.95
C ASP A 184 3.13 -13.66 -15.95
N ASN A 185 3.43 -14.72 -16.72
CA ASN A 185 4.78 -15.26 -16.86
C ASN A 185 5.58 -14.67 -18.04
N LYS A 186 5.06 -13.62 -18.69
CA LYS A 186 5.71 -12.96 -19.83
C LYS A 186 6.51 -11.75 -19.39
N LYS A 187 7.71 -11.61 -19.94
CA LYS A 187 8.56 -10.44 -19.78
C LYS A 187 9.03 -9.94 -21.15
N VAL A 188 8.98 -8.64 -21.34
CA VAL A 188 9.56 -7.94 -22.50
C VAL A 188 10.46 -6.83 -21.98
N SER A 189 11.72 -6.83 -22.38
CA SER A 189 12.69 -5.79 -22.04
C SER A 189 12.90 -4.89 -23.26
N LEU A 190 12.56 -3.60 -23.14
CA LEU A 190 12.60 -2.64 -24.23
C LEU A 190 13.61 -1.54 -23.92
N ALA A 191 14.61 -1.36 -24.82
CA ALA A 191 15.50 -0.21 -24.75
C ALA A 191 14.75 1.07 -25.15
N LEU A 192 14.86 2.11 -24.34
CA LEU A 192 14.32 3.45 -24.58
C LEU A 192 15.47 4.41 -24.86
N PRO A 193 15.87 4.60 -26.13
CA PRO A 193 16.90 5.55 -26.48
C PRO A 193 16.55 6.99 -26.11
N ALA A 194 17.55 7.84 -25.97
CA ALA A 194 17.32 9.28 -25.93
C ALA A 194 16.49 9.74 -27.15
N ARG A 195 15.65 10.73 -26.94
CA ARG A 195 14.76 11.34 -27.96
C ARG A 195 13.65 10.39 -28.44
N SER A 196 13.44 9.24 -27.80
CA SER A 196 12.37 8.32 -28.20
C SER A 196 11.07 8.61 -27.43
N LEU A 197 9.92 8.50 -28.13
CA LEU A 197 8.58 8.56 -27.55
C LEU A 197 7.99 7.16 -27.43
N LEU A 198 7.71 6.75 -26.20
CA LEU A 198 6.97 5.54 -25.90
C LEU A 198 5.48 5.87 -25.77
N ILE A 199 4.63 5.14 -26.49
CA ILE A 199 3.17 5.22 -26.42
C ILE A 199 2.67 3.91 -25.83
N MET A 200 1.99 4.00 -24.68
CA MET A 200 1.32 2.88 -24.04
C MET A 200 -0.19 3.04 -24.21
N SER A 201 -0.84 2.09 -24.90
CA SER A 201 -2.29 2.10 -25.12
C SER A 201 -2.89 0.71 -25.00
N GLY A 202 -4.20 0.64 -24.76
CA GLY A 202 -4.92 -0.63 -24.67
C GLY A 202 -4.29 -1.59 -23.67
N GLU A 203 -3.93 -2.80 -24.10
CA GLU A 203 -3.41 -3.82 -23.21
C GLU A 203 -2.09 -3.41 -22.53
N SER A 204 -1.16 -2.79 -23.26
CA SER A 204 0.12 -2.33 -22.69
C SER A 204 -0.06 -1.28 -21.59
N ARG A 205 -1.12 -0.46 -21.69
CA ARG A 205 -1.48 0.57 -20.71
C ARG A 205 -2.18 0.00 -19.47
N TYR A 206 -3.05 -1.00 -19.66
CA TYR A 206 -3.99 -1.44 -18.65
C TYR A 206 -3.68 -2.79 -18.01
N ALA A 207 -2.85 -3.64 -18.63
CA ALA A 207 -2.64 -5.00 -18.16
C ALA A 207 -1.16 -5.38 -17.96
N TRP A 208 -0.23 -4.58 -18.47
CA TRP A 208 1.20 -4.83 -18.33
C TRP A 208 1.79 -3.90 -17.27
N THR A 209 2.48 -4.46 -16.29
CA THR A 209 3.33 -3.64 -15.42
C THR A 209 4.56 -3.20 -16.20
N HIS A 210 5.02 -1.98 -15.93
CA HIS A 210 6.26 -1.47 -16.49
C HIS A 210 7.14 -0.89 -15.38
N GLY A 211 8.45 -1.04 -15.53
CA GLY A 211 9.42 -0.60 -14.53
C GLY A 211 10.85 -0.54 -15.07
N ILE A 212 11.71 0.15 -14.34
CA ILE A 212 13.14 0.27 -14.64
C ILE A 212 13.91 -0.25 -13.43
N SER A 213 14.64 -1.35 -13.62
CA SER A 213 15.47 -1.95 -12.58
C SER A 213 16.62 -1.00 -12.21
N PRO A 214 16.90 -0.77 -10.90
CA PRO A 214 18.01 0.07 -10.46
C PRO A 214 19.35 -0.63 -10.71
N ARG A 215 20.10 -0.16 -11.71
CA ARG A 215 21.41 -0.70 -12.11
C ARG A 215 22.25 0.36 -12.82
N HIS A 216 23.55 0.18 -12.92
CA HIS A 216 24.47 1.13 -13.56
C HIS A 216 24.66 0.85 -15.05
N ASN A 217 24.45 -0.39 -15.49
CA ASN A 217 24.60 -0.81 -16.87
C ASN A 217 23.34 -1.54 -17.34
N ASP A 218 22.95 -1.34 -18.59
CA ASP A 218 21.90 -2.09 -19.26
C ASP A 218 22.49 -3.05 -20.30
N VAL A 219 21.85 -4.21 -20.46
CA VAL A 219 22.11 -5.11 -21.57
C VAL A 219 21.16 -4.72 -22.70
N ILE A 220 21.73 -4.37 -23.83
CA ILE A 220 21.00 -4.00 -25.06
C ILE A 220 21.42 -4.91 -26.19
N ASN A 221 20.57 -5.08 -27.19
CA ASN A 221 20.92 -5.71 -28.43
C ASN A 221 21.41 -4.61 -29.41
N ASP A 222 22.65 -4.68 -29.82
CA ASP A 222 23.23 -3.80 -30.82
C ASP A 222 23.25 -4.54 -32.17
N ASP A 223 22.78 -3.90 -33.21
CA ASP A 223 22.65 -4.54 -34.55
C ASP A 223 24.00 -5.02 -35.12
N ASP A 224 25.10 -4.39 -34.69
CA ASP A 224 26.45 -4.73 -35.17
C ASP A 224 27.18 -5.75 -34.27
N ASP A 225 26.99 -5.69 -32.95
CA ASP A 225 27.77 -6.44 -31.95
C ASP A 225 26.95 -7.51 -31.17
N GLY A 226 25.63 -7.64 -31.42
CA GLY A 226 24.73 -8.50 -30.68
C GLY A 226 24.45 -7.98 -29.24
N LEU A 227 24.35 -8.87 -28.26
CA LEU A 227 24.11 -8.48 -26.87
C LEU A 227 25.36 -7.78 -26.30
N THR A 228 25.23 -6.50 -25.98
CA THR A 228 26.28 -5.68 -25.37
C THR A 228 25.79 -5.01 -24.08
N THR A 229 26.72 -4.53 -23.27
CA THR A 229 26.41 -3.76 -22.06
C THR A 229 26.68 -2.27 -22.31
N LYS A 230 25.68 -1.44 -22.02
CA LYS A 230 25.78 0.02 -22.11
C LYS A 230 25.70 0.64 -20.72
N GLU A 231 26.67 1.49 -20.39
CA GLU A 231 26.65 2.25 -19.15
C GLU A 231 25.52 3.30 -19.18
N ARG A 232 24.80 3.46 -18.06
CA ARG A 232 23.75 4.46 -17.92
C ARG A 232 24.32 5.82 -17.61
N GLY A 233 23.85 6.83 -18.34
CA GLY A 233 23.97 8.23 -17.94
C GLY A 233 22.72 8.73 -17.23
N THR A 234 22.58 10.04 -17.08
CA THR A 234 21.36 10.68 -16.58
C THR A 234 20.24 10.56 -17.60
N ARG A 235 19.08 10.05 -17.18
CA ARG A 235 17.86 9.98 -17.99
C ARG A 235 16.79 10.89 -17.45
N ILE A 236 16.17 11.68 -18.32
CA ILE A 236 14.97 12.45 -18.01
C ILE A 236 13.79 11.88 -18.79
N SER A 237 12.66 11.68 -18.14
CA SER A 237 11.45 11.19 -18.80
C SER A 237 10.28 12.14 -18.55
N LEU A 238 9.64 12.60 -19.63
CA LEU A 238 8.45 13.42 -19.60
C LEU A 238 7.25 12.51 -19.88
N THR A 239 6.42 12.27 -18.86
CA THR A 239 5.25 11.39 -18.97
C THR A 239 3.99 12.22 -18.98
N PHE A 240 3.31 12.27 -20.14
CA PHE A 240 2.08 13.01 -20.37
C PHE A 240 0.88 12.11 -20.15
N ARG A 241 -0.08 12.60 -19.40
CA ARG A 241 -1.32 11.90 -19.06
C ARG A 241 -2.52 12.81 -19.18
N LYS A 242 -3.68 12.23 -19.48
CA LYS A 242 -4.99 12.88 -19.35
C LYS A 242 -5.62 12.44 -18.04
N VAL A 243 -5.94 13.40 -17.18
CA VAL A 243 -6.66 13.13 -15.92
C VAL A 243 -8.11 12.77 -16.24
N ARG A 244 -8.55 11.63 -15.72
CA ARG A 244 -9.90 11.10 -15.92
C ARG A 244 -10.93 11.88 -15.11
N ARG A 245 -12.05 12.19 -15.76
CA ARG A 245 -13.21 12.85 -15.15
C ARG A 245 -14.38 11.87 -15.09
N GLY A 246 -14.35 10.90 -14.20
CA GLY A 246 -15.38 9.89 -14.04
C GLY A 246 -14.86 8.46 -13.94
N ASN A 247 -15.77 7.50 -13.95
CA ASN A 247 -15.42 6.09 -13.75
C ASN A 247 -14.62 5.51 -14.91
N CYS A 248 -13.65 4.65 -14.60
CA CYS A 248 -12.89 3.93 -15.61
C CYS A 248 -13.77 2.89 -16.32
N GLN A 249 -13.72 2.90 -17.65
CA GLN A 249 -14.47 1.96 -18.51
C GLN A 249 -13.55 1.02 -19.28
N CYS A 250 -12.32 0.76 -18.77
CA CYS A 250 -11.38 -0.13 -19.44
C CYS A 250 -11.92 -1.58 -19.51
N ASN A 251 -11.43 -2.34 -20.50
CA ASN A 251 -11.77 -3.76 -20.70
C ASN A 251 -10.88 -4.73 -19.90
N TYR A 252 -10.17 -4.22 -18.86
CA TYR A 252 -9.21 -4.98 -18.05
C TYR A 252 -9.60 -4.95 -16.57
N PRO A 253 -10.77 -5.52 -16.19
CA PRO A 253 -11.29 -5.42 -14.82
C PRO A 253 -10.36 -6.01 -13.77
N GLN A 254 -9.62 -7.08 -14.10
CA GLN A 254 -8.70 -7.76 -13.20
C GLN A 254 -7.49 -6.91 -12.77
N TYR A 255 -7.14 -5.87 -13.54
CA TYR A 255 -6.05 -4.94 -13.25
C TYR A 255 -6.54 -3.54 -12.88
N CYS A 256 -7.84 -3.27 -13.00
CA CYS A 256 -8.41 -1.95 -12.83
C CYS A 256 -8.66 -1.64 -11.35
N ASP A 257 -7.98 -0.63 -10.84
CA ASP A 257 -8.18 -0.15 -9.48
C ASP A 257 -9.63 0.29 -9.21
N SER A 258 -10.32 0.92 -10.20
CA SER A 258 -11.73 1.32 -10.02
C SER A 258 -12.73 0.16 -10.11
N LYS A 259 -12.34 -0.97 -10.72
CA LYS A 259 -13.19 -2.17 -10.82
C LYS A 259 -12.78 -3.22 -9.78
N ASN A 260 -11.51 -3.23 -9.37
CA ASN A 260 -11.03 -3.92 -8.18
C ASN A 260 -11.43 -3.19 -6.89
N TYR A 261 -11.96 -1.96 -6.97
CA TYR A 261 -12.78 -1.27 -5.97
C TYR A 261 -14.28 -1.65 -6.08
N VAL A 262 -14.68 -2.60 -6.89
CA VAL A 262 -15.76 -3.45 -6.43
C VAL A 262 -15.13 -4.16 -5.23
N ASN A 263 -15.25 -3.53 -4.04
CA ASN A 263 -15.63 -4.29 -2.90
C ASN A 263 -16.71 -5.26 -3.43
N GLU A 264 -16.40 -6.52 -3.67
CA GLU A 264 -17.37 -7.52 -3.35
C GLU A 264 -17.65 -7.21 -1.89
N GLU A 265 -18.73 -6.46 -1.63
CA GLU A 265 -19.18 -6.20 -0.27
C GLU A 265 -19.17 -7.56 0.36
N ILE A 266 -18.34 -7.72 1.37
CA ILE A 266 -18.19 -9.03 2.03
C ILE A 266 -19.60 -9.41 2.42
N ASP A 267 -20.14 -10.45 1.77
CA ASP A 267 -21.50 -10.88 1.98
C ASP A 267 -21.67 -11.30 3.45
N ASN A 268 -22.81 -10.96 4.04
CA ASN A 268 -23.11 -11.32 5.42
C ASN A 268 -23.09 -12.84 5.68
N SER A 269 -23.23 -13.67 4.63
CA SER A 269 -23.11 -15.14 4.71
C SER A 269 -21.66 -15.59 4.87
N VAL A 270 -20.70 -14.89 4.24
CA VAL A 270 -19.26 -15.20 4.28
C VAL A 270 -18.59 -14.59 5.53
N ALA A 271 -19.11 -13.46 6.01
CA ALA A 271 -18.55 -12.69 7.12
C ALA A 271 -18.23 -13.51 8.39
N PRO A 272 -19.11 -14.39 8.91
CA PRO A 272 -18.79 -15.18 10.10
C PRO A 272 -17.61 -16.13 9.92
N GLY A 273 -17.47 -16.72 8.73
CA GLY A 273 -16.36 -17.61 8.38
C GLY A 273 -15.04 -16.86 8.30
N LEU A 274 -15.04 -15.69 7.65
CA LEU A 274 -13.89 -14.81 7.54
C LEU A 274 -13.41 -14.32 8.91
N GLU A 275 -14.32 -13.79 9.73
CA GLU A 275 -14.01 -13.31 11.09
C GLU A 275 -13.54 -14.46 11.99
N ASN A 276 -14.11 -15.65 11.86
CA ASN A 276 -13.64 -16.81 12.61
C ASN A 276 -12.21 -17.19 12.25
N SER A 277 -11.86 -17.18 10.96
CA SER A 277 -10.55 -17.59 10.45
C SER A 277 -9.46 -16.56 10.69
N TYR A 278 -9.78 -15.27 10.52
CA TYR A 278 -8.79 -14.19 10.56
C TYR A 278 -8.93 -13.23 11.76
N VAL A 279 -9.87 -13.49 12.67
CA VAL A 279 -9.98 -12.73 13.93
C VAL A 279 -9.99 -13.70 15.09
N HIS A 280 -11.06 -14.51 15.27
CA HIS A 280 -11.26 -15.27 16.49
C HIS A 280 -10.15 -16.29 16.75
N LYS A 281 -9.89 -17.20 15.79
CA LYS A 281 -8.81 -18.19 15.93
C LYS A 281 -7.44 -17.56 16.07
N VAL A 282 -7.20 -16.46 15.35
CA VAL A 282 -5.90 -15.77 15.41
C VAL A 282 -5.66 -15.18 16.79
N TYR A 283 -6.65 -14.49 17.38
CA TYR A 283 -6.48 -13.92 18.71
C TYR A 283 -6.36 -14.97 19.82
N ASP A 284 -7.00 -16.14 19.68
CA ASP A 284 -6.77 -17.28 20.58
C ASP A 284 -5.32 -17.79 20.49
N GLU A 285 -4.79 -17.93 19.28
CA GLU A 285 -3.42 -18.42 19.04
C GLU A 285 -2.33 -17.42 19.50
N ILE A 286 -2.56 -16.12 19.35
CA ILE A 286 -1.57 -15.09 19.69
C ILE A 286 -1.74 -14.51 21.08
N ALA A 287 -2.70 -14.98 21.89
CA ALA A 287 -3.14 -14.35 23.13
C ALA A 287 -2.00 -13.96 24.09
N GLU A 288 -1.07 -14.86 24.37
CA GLU A 288 0.08 -14.60 25.26
C GLU A 288 0.99 -13.50 24.69
N HIS A 289 1.42 -13.66 23.45
CA HIS A 289 2.30 -12.68 22.80
C HIS A 289 1.61 -11.31 22.60
N PHE A 290 0.31 -11.31 22.33
CA PHE A 290 -0.49 -10.09 22.27
C PHE A 290 -0.49 -9.38 23.64
N SER A 291 -0.67 -10.12 24.73
CA SER A 291 -0.66 -9.57 26.08
C SER A 291 0.69 -8.94 26.46
N GLU A 292 1.80 -9.56 26.05
CA GLU A 292 3.15 -9.03 26.29
C GLU A 292 3.44 -7.69 25.58
N THR A 293 2.71 -7.39 24.51
CA THR A 293 2.97 -6.21 23.67
C THR A 293 1.97 -5.06 23.88
N ARG A 294 0.95 -5.22 24.72
CA ARG A 294 -0.18 -4.27 24.86
C ARG A 294 -0.37 -3.82 26.31
N HIS A 295 0.58 -3.01 26.81
CA HIS A 295 0.54 -2.52 28.20
C HIS A 295 0.12 -1.05 28.33
N GLN A 296 0.42 -0.19 27.35
CA GLN A 296 0.13 1.24 27.44
C GLN A 296 -1.36 1.53 27.31
N LYS A 297 -1.88 2.31 28.26
CA LYS A 297 -3.23 2.86 28.22
C LYS A 297 -3.24 4.14 27.40
N TRP A 298 -4.30 4.36 26.65
CA TRP A 298 -4.46 5.61 25.90
C TRP A 298 -5.04 6.70 26.79
N PRO A 299 -4.47 7.92 26.80
CA PRO A 299 -4.86 8.99 27.72
C PRO A 299 -6.34 9.36 27.65
N ASN A 300 -6.90 9.44 26.43
CA ASN A 300 -8.31 9.80 26.26
C ASN A 300 -9.26 8.71 26.80
N VAL A 301 -8.87 7.43 26.78
CA VAL A 301 -9.65 6.35 27.41
C VAL A 301 -9.59 6.46 28.93
N ALA A 302 -8.42 6.75 29.49
CA ALA A 302 -8.27 6.99 30.91
C ALA A 302 -9.12 8.17 31.37
N SER A 303 -9.05 9.30 30.66
CA SER A 303 -9.87 10.48 30.94
C SER A 303 -11.38 10.22 30.86
N PHE A 304 -11.83 9.41 29.88
CA PHE A 304 -13.25 9.00 29.80
C PHE A 304 -13.68 8.22 31.04
N LEU A 305 -12.87 7.25 31.48
CA LEU A 305 -13.15 6.44 32.67
C LEU A 305 -13.09 7.24 33.97
N GLU A 306 -12.28 8.29 34.05
CA GLU A 306 -12.19 9.20 35.19
C GLU A 306 -13.47 10.02 35.41
N ASN A 307 -14.20 10.29 34.34
CA ASN A 307 -15.44 11.06 34.35
C ASN A 307 -16.70 10.23 34.65
N ILE A 308 -16.56 8.92 34.87
CA ILE A 308 -17.71 8.07 35.26
C ILE A 308 -18.07 8.33 36.71
N GLN A 309 -19.37 8.51 36.96
CA GLN A 309 -19.87 8.77 38.32
C GLN A 309 -19.58 7.59 39.25
N PRO A 310 -19.31 7.85 40.55
CA PRO A 310 -19.17 6.80 41.55
C PRO A 310 -20.39 5.87 41.58
N GLY A 311 -20.14 4.58 41.71
CA GLY A 311 -21.17 3.52 41.66
C GLY A 311 -21.50 3.07 40.23
N GLY A 312 -20.88 3.67 39.20
CA GLY A 312 -21.15 3.33 37.82
C GLY A 312 -20.64 1.96 37.39
N ILE A 313 -21.44 1.26 36.57
CA ILE A 313 -21.13 -0.04 35.99
C ILE A 313 -20.64 0.18 34.55
N VAL A 314 -19.41 -0.23 34.25
CA VAL A 314 -18.72 0.00 32.97
C VAL A 314 -18.40 -1.32 32.28
N LEU A 315 -18.75 -1.43 31.01
CA LEU A 315 -18.39 -2.59 30.17
C LEU A 315 -17.21 -2.25 29.25
N ASP A 316 -16.18 -3.11 29.27
CA ASP A 316 -15.10 -3.11 28.26
C ASP A 316 -15.40 -4.18 27.20
N VAL A 317 -15.90 -3.75 26.02
CA VAL A 317 -16.29 -4.63 24.92
C VAL A 317 -15.07 -4.95 24.07
N GLY A 318 -14.69 -6.23 24.02
CA GLY A 318 -13.43 -6.69 23.42
C GLY A 318 -12.24 -6.30 24.29
N CYS A 319 -12.32 -6.65 25.57
CA CYS A 319 -11.37 -6.21 26.60
C CYS A 319 -9.94 -6.74 26.42
N GLY A 320 -9.74 -7.72 25.51
CA GLY A 320 -8.46 -8.33 25.23
C GLY A 320 -7.80 -8.89 26.49
N ASN A 321 -6.59 -8.43 26.80
CA ASN A 321 -5.85 -8.83 28.01
C ASN A 321 -6.25 -8.07 29.28
N GLY A 322 -7.35 -7.33 29.26
CA GLY A 322 -7.90 -6.60 30.40
C GLY A 322 -7.12 -5.35 30.82
N LYS A 323 -6.38 -4.71 29.91
CA LYS A 323 -5.53 -3.54 30.25
C LYS A 323 -6.30 -2.33 30.78
N TYR A 324 -7.58 -2.20 30.43
CA TYR A 324 -8.46 -1.13 30.91
C TYR A 324 -9.30 -1.54 32.10
N LEU A 325 -9.40 -2.84 32.42
CA LEU A 325 -10.07 -3.35 33.62
C LEU A 325 -9.22 -3.03 34.85
N ILE A 326 -9.39 -1.82 35.34
CA ILE A 326 -8.63 -1.31 36.50
C ILE A 326 -9.46 -1.46 37.76
N GLU A 327 -8.78 -1.71 38.87
CA GLU A 327 -9.40 -1.61 40.17
C GLU A 327 -9.57 -0.14 40.53
N LYS A 328 -10.78 0.34 40.43
CA LYS A 328 -11.21 1.65 40.92
C LYS A 328 -12.34 1.41 41.93
N PRO A 329 -12.17 1.78 43.19
CA PRO A 329 -13.20 1.55 44.20
C PRO A 329 -14.55 2.21 43.86
N GLU A 330 -14.49 3.29 43.06
CA GLU A 330 -15.65 4.12 42.73
C GLU A 330 -16.52 3.54 41.62
N ILE A 331 -15.99 2.64 40.77
CA ILE A 331 -16.72 2.09 39.61
C ILE A 331 -16.54 0.58 39.54
N PHE A 332 -17.55 -0.13 39.03
CA PHE A 332 -17.46 -1.56 38.75
C PHE A 332 -17.23 -1.80 37.27
N MET A 333 -16.11 -2.45 36.92
CA MET A 333 -15.77 -2.74 35.55
C MET A 333 -15.88 -4.22 35.23
N ILE A 334 -16.58 -4.55 34.14
CA ILE A 334 -16.67 -5.90 33.58
C ILE A 334 -16.09 -5.88 32.17
N GLY A 335 -15.27 -6.87 31.82
CA GLY A 335 -14.79 -7.08 30.43
C GLY A 335 -15.56 -8.18 29.73
N CYS A 336 -15.65 -8.07 28.41
CA CYS A 336 -16.05 -9.21 27.60
C CYS A 336 -15.15 -9.30 26.34
N ASP A 337 -14.85 -10.53 25.92
CA ASP A 337 -14.09 -10.80 24.72
C ASP A 337 -14.58 -12.10 24.07
N ARG A 338 -14.30 -12.27 22.80
CA ARG A 338 -14.59 -13.50 22.07
C ARG A 338 -13.48 -14.54 22.22
N SER A 339 -12.25 -14.11 22.50
CA SER A 339 -11.09 -14.99 22.66
C SER A 339 -11.02 -15.55 24.08
N SER A 340 -11.16 -16.87 24.18
CA SER A 340 -11.00 -17.58 25.46
C SER A 340 -9.56 -17.47 25.98
N GLY A 341 -8.57 -17.49 25.11
CA GLY A 341 -7.17 -17.34 25.48
C GLY A 341 -6.86 -16.00 26.13
N LEU A 342 -7.43 -14.90 25.62
CA LEU A 342 -7.29 -13.57 26.24
C LEU A 342 -8.04 -13.47 27.57
N LEU A 343 -9.23 -14.07 27.68
CA LEU A 343 -9.98 -14.08 28.92
C LEU A 343 -9.31 -14.89 30.04
N ASP A 344 -8.60 -15.95 29.69
CA ASP A 344 -7.82 -16.72 30.70
C ASP A 344 -6.66 -15.89 31.25
N ILE A 345 -6.08 -14.99 30.45
CA ILE A 345 -5.09 -14.02 30.95
C ILE A 345 -5.76 -13.01 31.92
N CYS A 346 -6.97 -12.54 31.61
CA CYS A 346 -7.74 -11.67 32.49
C CYS A 346 -8.07 -12.34 33.82
N LYS A 347 -8.51 -13.61 33.80
CA LYS A 347 -8.80 -14.40 34.99
C LYS A 347 -7.55 -14.57 35.87
N LYS A 348 -6.39 -14.87 35.28
CA LYS A 348 -5.11 -14.93 36.01
C LYS A 348 -4.75 -13.61 36.70
N ARG A 349 -5.30 -12.49 36.22
CA ARG A 349 -5.15 -11.14 36.78
C ARG A 349 -6.31 -10.74 37.71
N SER A 350 -7.17 -11.68 38.08
CA SER A 350 -8.35 -11.45 38.92
C SER A 350 -9.28 -10.35 38.37
N ARG A 351 -9.50 -10.35 37.04
CA ARG A 351 -10.43 -9.42 36.39
C ARG A 351 -11.78 -10.08 36.16
N GLU A 352 -12.85 -9.30 36.35
CA GLU A 352 -14.22 -9.74 36.07
C GLU A 352 -14.45 -9.73 34.56
N VAL A 353 -14.58 -10.92 33.97
CA VAL A 353 -14.71 -11.08 32.51
C VAL A 353 -15.66 -12.20 32.14
N LEU A 354 -16.28 -12.08 30.96
CA LEU A 354 -17.14 -13.10 30.40
C LEU A 354 -16.87 -13.30 28.88
N LEU A 355 -17.10 -14.52 28.42
CA LEU A 355 -17.02 -14.85 27.00
C LEU A 355 -18.27 -14.32 26.29
N SER A 356 -18.12 -13.37 25.39
CA SER A 356 -19.25 -12.74 24.68
C SER A 356 -18.84 -12.20 23.32
N ASN A 357 -19.82 -12.11 22.41
CA ASN A 357 -19.67 -11.51 21.11
C ASN A 357 -20.17 -10.05 21.15
N CYS A 358 -19.43 -9.11 20.61
CA CYS A 358 -19.83 -7.70 20.52
C CYS A 358 -21.11 -7.46 19.68
N LEU A 359 -21.52 -8.44 18.87
CA LEU A 359 -22.78 -8.43 18.12
C LEU A 359 -23.98 -8.91 18.93
N GLN A 360 -23.75 -9.53 20.10
CA GLN A 360 -24.78 -10.03 21.00
C GLN A 360 -24.22 -10.05 22.44
N LEU A 361 -24.34 -8.93 23.14
CA LEU A 361 -23.83 -8.77 24.48
C LEU A 361 -24.77 -9.44 25.49
N LEU A 362 -24.21 -10.18 26.46
CA LEU A 362 -24.96 -10.94 27.48
C LEU A 362 -25.44 -10.06 28.64
N PHE A 363 -25.79 -8.80 28.34
CA PHE A 363 -26.32 -7.85 29.32
C PHE A 363 -27.75 -7.45 28.96
N LYS A 364 -28.55 -7.16 29.97
CA LYS A 364 -29.89 -6.61 29.78
C LYS A 364 -29.81 -5.22 29.13
N SER A 365 -30.84 -4.87 28.35
CA SER A 365 -30.98 -3.49 27.87
C SER A 365 -31.09 -2.52 29.05
N ASN A 366 -30.53 -1.33 28.90
CA ASN A 366 -30.61 -0.25 29.90
C ASN A 366 -30.00 -0.62 31.27
N SER A 367 -28.93 -1.39 31.32
CA SER A 367 -28.37 -1.88 32.59
C SER A 367 -26.99 -1.31 32.95
N LEU A 368 -26.30 -0.66 31.99
CA LEU A 368 -24.94 -0.19 32.20
C LEU A 368 -24.85 1.34 32.10
N ASP A 369 -23.96 1.93 32.88
CA ASP A 369 -23.73 3.38 32.93
C ASP A 369 -22.84 3.87 31.80
N ALA A 370 -21.81 3.08 31.47
CA ALA A 370 -20.91 3.39 30.41
C ALA A 370 -20.36 2.12 29.74
N ALA A 371 -19.81 2.31 28.53
CA ALA A 371 -19.07 1.27 27.82
C ALA A 371 -17.84 1.85 27.14
N ILE A 372 -16.79 1.05 27.02
CA ILE A 372 -15.67 1.31 26.12
C ILE A 372 -15.56 0.17 25.11
N CYS A 373 -15.17 0.49 23.86
CA CYS A 373 -14.94 -0.50 22.82
C CYS A 373 -13.71 -0.06 22.02
N ILE A 374 -12.55 -0.58 22.39
CA ILE A 374 -11.27 -0.05 21.96
C ILE A 374 -10.59 -1.01 20.99
N ALA A 375 -10.55 -0.66 19.71
CA ALA A 375 -9.88 -1.41 18.65
C ALA A 375 -10.51 -2.81 18.43
N VAL A 376 -11.85 -2.89 18.31
CA VAL A 376 -12.62 -4.12 18.14
C VAL A 376 -13.46 -4.10 16.86
N ILE A 377 -14.28 -3.07 16.66
CA ILE A 377 -15.31 -3.03 15.59
C ILE A 377 -14.70 -3.12 14.18
N HIS A 378 -13.47 -2.68 14.00
CA HIS A 378 -12.74 -2.80 12.75
C HIS A 378 -12.38 -4.26 12.37
N HIS A 379 -12.66 -5.23 13.24
CA HIS A 379 -12.56 -6.65 12.93
C HIS A 379 -13.83 -7.25 12.35
N LEU A 380 -14.94 -6.49 12.34
CA LEU A 380 -16.19 -6.90 11.73
C LEU A 380 -16.18 -6.59 10.24
N SER A 381 -16.48 -7.59 9.43
CA SER A 381 -16.17 -7.58 8.02
C SER A 381 -17.22 -6.89 7.14
N THR A 382 -18.46 -6.71 7.62
CA THR A 382 -19.50 -6.04 6.84
C THR A 382 -20.00 -4.75 7.51
N PRO A 383 -20.49 -3.76 6.72
CA PRO A 383 -21.07 -2.53 7.26
C PRO A 383 -22.22 -2.80 8.25
N ASP A 384 -23.10 -3.77 7.94
CA ASP A 384 -24.22 -4.15 8.81
C ASP A 384 -23.74 -4.68 10.15
N ARG A 385 -22.70 -5.53 10.15
CA ARG A 385 -22.15 -6.09 11.39
C ARG A 385 -21.47 -5.00 12.22
N ARG A 386 -20.74 -4.08 11.58
CA ARG A 386 -20.15 -2.92 12.27
C ARG A 386 -21.25 -2.06 12.90
N ARG A 387 -22.30 -1.73 12.15
CA ARG A 387 -23.44 -0.98 12.64
C ARG A 387 -24.17 -1.69 13.78
N ASN A 388 -24.40 -3.00 13.66
CA ASN A 388 -25.07 -3.80 14.69
C ASN A 388 -24.27 -3.85 16.00
N ALA A 389 -22.94 -3.86 15.97
CA ALA A 389 -22.11 -3.76 17.18
C ALA A 389 -22.30 -2.42 17.91
N PHE A 390 -22.40 -1.31 17.19
CA PHE A 390 -22.74 -0.01 17.79
C PHE A 390 -24.13 -0.02 18.44
N ILE A 391 -25.13 -0.56 17.74
CA ILE A 391 -26.49 -0.67 18.24
C ILE A 391 -26.55 -1.53 19.50
N GLU A 392 -25.79 -2.62 19.52
CA GLU A 392 -25.75 -3.55 20.65
C GLU A 392 -25.07 -2.92 21.89
N ILE A 393 -24.02 -2.15 21.69
CA ILE A 393 -23.39 -1.36 22.75
C ILE A 393 -24.38 -0.31 23.30
N LEU A 394 -25.08 0.40 22.43
CA LEU A 394 -26.12 1.36 22.85
C LEU A 394 -27.31 0.68 23.53
N ARG A 395 -27.69 -0.53 23.11
CA ARG A 395 -28.77 -1.29 23.74
C ARG A 395 -28.55 -1.51 25.21
N VAL A 396 -27.34 -1.92 25.60
CA VAL A 396 -27.02 -2.26 26.99
C VAL A 396 -26.85 -1.03 27.89
N LEU A 397 -26.54 0.13 27.33
CA LEU A 397 -26.48 1.39 28.08
C LEU A 397 -27.86 1.83 28.52
N ARG A 398 -27.98 2.42 29.70
CA ARG A 398 -29.18 3.13 30.16
C ARG A 398 -29.31 4.49 29.44
N PRO A 399 -30.51 5.10 29.36
CA PRO A 399 -30.63 6.47 28.89
C PRO A 399 -29.69 7.42 29.64
N GLY A 400 -29.00 8.30 28.91
CA GLY A 400 -27.91 9.14 29.43
C GLY A 400 -26.55 8.43 29.60
N GLY A 401 -26.50 7.11 29.45
CA GLY A 401 -25.26 6.35 29.48
C GLY A 401 -24.40 6.62 28.22
N LYS A 402 -23.07 6.58 28.38
CA LYS A 402 -22.14 6.96 27.36
C LYS A 402 -21.22 5.82 26.94
N CYS A 403 -20.83 5.80 25.66
CA CYS A 403 -19.78 4.90 25.21
C CYS A 403 -18.66 5.63 24.47
N LEU A 404 -17.44 5.15 24.66
CA LEU A 404 -16.25 5.57 23.93
C LEU A 404 -15.81 4.44 23.02
N ILE A 405 -15.76 4.72 21.70
CA ILE A 405 -15.44 3.72 20.68
C ILE A 405 -14.23 4.19 19.87
N TYR A 406 -13.26 3.31 19.67
CA TYR A 406 -12.07 3.48 18.85
C TYR A 406 -12.03 2.47 17.74
N VAL A 407 -11.82 2.92 16.50
CA VAL A 407 -11.60 2.08 15.31
C VAL A 407 -10.35 2.55 14.56
N TRP A 408 -9.65 1.64 13.90
CA TRP A 408 -8.48 2.02 13.11
C TRP A 408 -8.89 2.91 11.94
N ALA A 409 -8.19 4.03 11.79
CA ALA A 409 -8.31 4.93 10.67
C ALA A 409 -7.52 4.41 9.47
N LYS A 410 -8.01 4.68 8.25
CA LYS A 410 -7.25 4.46 7.01
C LYS A 410 -6.10 5.44 6.93
N GLU A 411 -6.32 6.68 7.33
CA GLU A 411 -5.34 7.74 7.40
C GLU A 411 -4.45 7.57 8.64
N GLN A 412 -3.21 7.13 8.44
CA GLN A 412 -2.23 6.95 9.51
C GLN A 412 -1.32 8.18 9.71
N ARG A 413 -1.50 9.23 8.87
CA ARG A 413 -0.86 10.54 9.00
C ARG A 413 -1.94 11.61 8.99
N ARG A 414 -1.90 12.54 9.95
CA ARG A 414 -2.79 13.70 10.01
C ARG A 414 -2.05 14.93 10.54
N ASP A 415 -2.30 16.10 9.98
CA ASP A 415 -1.66 17.37 10.35
C ASP A 415 -0.12 17.26 10.37
N SER A 416 0.45 16.63 9.34
CA SER A 416 1.88 16.35 9.18
C SER A 416 2.51 15.50 10.30
N LYS A 417 1.69 14.82 11.11
CA LYS A 417 2.15 13.93 12.19
C LYS A 417 1.82 12.48 11.88
N ASP A 418 2.84 11.62 11.96
CA ASP A 418 2.66 10.18 11.86
C ASP A 418 2.00 9.62 13.12
N SER A 419 1.10 8.64 12.92
CA SER A 419 0.55 7.85 14.03
C SER A 419 1.66 7.04 14.73
N THR A 420 1.39 6.56 15.92
CA THR A 420 2.31 5.63 16.62
C THR A 420 2.57 4.37 15.79
N TYR A 421 1.63 3.94 14.96
CA TYR A 421 1.78 2.79 14.07
C TYR A 421 2.89 3.01 13.03
N LEU A 422 3.00 4.19 12.43
CA LEU A 422 4.05 4.52 11.46
C LEU A 422 5.40 4.81 12.11
N ARG A 423 5.43 5.47 13.29
CA ARG A 423 6.67 5.90 13.98
C ARG A 423 7.60 4.76 14.37
N PHE A 424 7.09 3.55 14.62
CA PHE A 424 7.90 2.40 14.97
C PHE A 424 8.64 1.78 13.77
N ASN A 425 8.64 2.41 12.61
CA ASN A 425 9.42 1.98 11.44
C ASN A 425 10.87 2.48 11.51
N SER A 426 11.57 2.24 12.63
CA SER A 426 12.93 2.74 12.88
C SER A 426 14.04 1.88 12.24
N LYS A 427 13.72 0.84 11.50
CA LYS A 427 14.68 0.13 10.65
C LYS A 427 14.26 0.34 9.20
N LYS A 428 15.06 1.15 8.48
CA LYS A 428 15.07 1.19 7.01
C LYS A 428 15.39 -0.23 6.54
N THR A 429 14.40 -1.07 6.38
CA THR A 429 14.53 -2.29 5.59
C THR A 429 14.50 -1.86 4.14
N ASN A 430 15.60 -2.09 3.44
CA ASN A 430 15.70 -2.00 1.99
C ASN A 430 14.92 -3.18 1.39
N ASP A 431 13.61 -3.15 1.47
CA ASP A 431 12.78 -4.15 0.81
C ASP A 431 11.94 -3.46 -0.27
N ASN A 432 12.57 -3.42 -1.44
CA ASN A 432 11.89 -3.25 -2.71
C ASN A 432 11.13 -4.55 -2.99
N HIS A 433 9.86 -4.61 -2.70
CA HIS A 433 8.85 -5.47 -3.37
C HIS A 433 7.54 -5.34 -2.60
N SER A 434 6.75 -4.31 -2.90
CA SER A 434 5.32 -4.42 -2.66
C SER A 434 4.66 -5.04 -3.89
N THR A 435 4.83 -6.33 -4.06
CA THR A 435 3.79 -7.11 -4.72
C THR A 435 2.60 -7.06 -3.79
N ASP A 436 1.43 -6.63 -4.26
CA ASP A 436 0.19 -6.75 -3.52
C ASP A 436 -0.06 -8.25 -3.31
N VAL A 437 0.47 -8.78 -2.20
CA VAL A 437 0.28 -10.18 -1.83
C VAL A 437 -1.18 -10.31 -1.46
N LYS A 438 -1.88 -11.17 -2.18
CA LYS A 438 -3.30 -11.43 -1.97
C LYS A 438 -3.50 -12.81 -1.36
N LYS A 439 -4.52 -12.94 -0.55
CA LYS A 439 -4.98 -14.23 -0.03
C LYS A 439 -6.43 -14.44 -0.41
N ILE A 440 -6.73 -15.64 -0.88
CA ILE A 440 -8.10 -16.03 -1.22
C ILE A 440 -8.72 -16.69 0.00
N PHE A 441 -9.92 -16.24 0.37
CA PHE A 441 -10.79 -16.87 1.34
C PHE A 441 -12.15 -17.05 0.70
N ASP A 442 -12.55 -18.31 0.50
CA ASP A 442 -13.69 -18.63 -0.34
C ASP A 442 -13.54 -18.03 -1.75
N ASN A 443 -14.50 -17.25 -2.20
CA ASN A 443 -14.43 -16.49 -3.45
C ASN A 443 -13.91 -15.05 -3.27
N LEU A 444 -13.54 -14.67 -2.04
CA LEU A 444 -13.11 -13.33 -1.67
C LEU A 444 -11.59 -13.21 -1.74
N THR A 445 -11.10 -12.19 -2.42
CA THR A 445 -9.67 -11.87 -2.51
C THR A 445 -9.34 -10.70 -1.58
N LEU A 446 -8.51 -10.93 -0.55
CA LEU A 446 -8.09 -9.92 0.41
C LEU A 446 -6.63 -9.56 0.23
N ASN A 447 -6.33 -8.26 0.28
CA ASN A 447 -4.98 -7.75 0.21
C ASN A 447 -4.26 -7.92 1.55
N ILE A 448 -3.00 -8.38 1.53
CA ILE A 448 -2.16 -8.44 2.72
C ILE A 448 -1.45 -7.09 2.85
N HIS A 449 -1.71 -6.42 3.98
CA HIS A 449 -1.13 -5.11 4.27
C HIS A 449 0.34 -5.22 4.68
N GLU A 450 1.19 -4.35 4.15
CA GLU A 450 2.56 -4.23 4.60
C GLU A 450 2.60 -3.48 5.94
N ASN A 451 3.10 -4.16 6.98
CA ASN A 451 3.14 -3.61 8.33
C ASN A 451 3.86 -2.25 8.41
N ARG A 452 3.24 -1.29 9.11
CA ARG A 452 3.76 0.06 9.38
C ARG A 452 3.92 0.94 8.13
N THR A 453 3.03 0.73 7.16
CA THR A 453 2.84 1.60 6.01
C THR A 453 1.44 2.22 6.04
N ASN A 454 1.14 3.12 5.10
CA ASN A 454 -0.20 3.67 4.93
C ASN A 454 -1.15 2.60 4.35
N PHE A 455 -2.40 2.61 4.78
CA PHE A 455 -3.41 1.68 4.27
C PHE A 455 -3.88 2.08 2.88
N ARG A 456 -3.68 1.19 1.89
CA ARG A 456 -4.17 1.40 0.52
C ARG A 456 -5.63 1.00 0.36
N HIS A 457 -6.05 -0.07 1.07
CA HIS A 457 -7.40 -0.65 1.01
C HIS A 457 -8.06 -0.56 2.37
N SER A 458 -9.40 -0.44 2.39
CA SER A 458 -10.16 -0.41 3.64
C SER A 458 -10.27 -1.81 4.26
N ASP A 459 -10.42 -2.86 3.44
CA ASP A 459 -10.48 -4.26 3.89
C ASP A 459 -9.16 -4.96 3.59
N VAL A 460 -8.44 -5.35 4.65
CA VAL A 460 -7.09 -5.90 4.54
C VAL A 460 -6.80 -6.99 5.55
N LEU A 461 -5.83 -7.83 5.23
CA LEU A 461 -5.21 -8.75 6.19
C LEU A 461 -3.92 -8.13 6.72
N VAL A 462 -3.87 -7.87 8.03
CA VAL A 462 -2.70 -7.27 8.71
C VAL A 462 -1.86 -8.36 9.36
N PRO A 463 -0.57 -8.50 8.95
CA PRO A 463 0.30 -9.52 9.50
C PRO A 463 0.64 -9.29 10.98
N TRP A 464 0.72 -10.39 11.74
CA TRP A 464 1.24 -10.44 13.10
C TRP A 464 2.40 -11.43 13.16
N LYS A 465 3.62 -10.95 13.41
CA LYS A 465 4.83 -11.77 13.52
C LYS A 465 5.15 -12.06 14.99
N ARG A 466 5.29 -13.36 15.35
CA ARG A 466 5.75 -13.77 16.69
C ARG A 466 7.28 -13.74 16.77
N LYS A 467 7.81 -13.35 17.93
CA LYS A 467 9.22 -13.59 18.27
C LYS A 467 9.42 -15.11 18.41
N GLY A 468 10.20 -15.71 17.55
CA GLY A 468 10.42 -17.17 17.54
C GLY A 468 9.81 -17.91 16.34
N GLY A 469 9.15 -17.18 15.42
CA GLY A 469 8.61 -17.73 14.18
C GLY A 469 7.08 -17.83 14.17
N GLY A 470 6.54 -17.87 12.95
CA GLY A 470 5.10 -17.87 12.70
C GLY A 470 4.55 -16.48 12.37
N GLU A 471 3.78 -16.42 11.31
CA GLU A 471 3.06 -15.24 10.86
C GLU A 471 1.57 -15.54 10.82
N TYR A 472 0.78 -14.68 11.45
CA TYR A 472 -0.68 -14.76 11.50
C TYR A 472 -1.25 -13.56 10.76
N LEU A 473 -2.34 -13.74 10.02
CA LEU A 473 -3.02 -12.68 9.30
C LEU A 473 -4.32 -12.33 10.02
N ARG A 474 -4.52 -11.05 10.33
CA ARG A 474 -5.72 -10.55 11.00
C ARG A 474 -6.52 -9.68 10.07
N TYR A 475 -7.81 -9.95 9.93
CA TYR A 475 -8.70 -9.10 9.16
C TYR A 475 -8.94 -7.76 9.85
N TYR A 476 -8.84 -6.67 9.07
CA TYR A 476 -9.13 -5.29 9.48
C TYR A 476 -9.95 -4.60 8.39
N HIS A 477 -10.98 -3.91 8.82
CA HIS A 477 -11.61 -2.84 8.06
C HIS A 477 -11.12 -1.51 8.63
N VAL A 478 -10.32 -0.74 7.89
CA VAL A 478 -9.83 0.56 8.32
C VAL A 478 -10.73 1.66 7.78
N PHE A 479 -11.26 2.49 8.67
CA PHE A 479 -12.30 3.46 8.39
C PHE A 479 -11.77 4.73 7.74
N GLU A 480 -12.43 5.21 6.69
CA GLU A 480 -12.31 6.59 6.21
C GLU A 480 -13.12 7.54 7.13
N GLU A 481 -12.69 8.81 7.22
CA GLU A 481 -13.35 9.82 8.08
C GLU A 481 -14.84 9.94 7.78
N SER A 482 -15.17 10.07 6.49
CA SER A 482 -16.56 10.24 6.04
C SER A 482 -17.46 9.04 6.34
N GLU A 483 -16.92 7.82 6.21
CA GLU A 483 -17.62 6.57 6.55
C GLU A 483 -17.93 6.52 8.05
N PHE A 484 -16.91 6.78 8.88
CA PHE A 484 -17.06 6.73 10.34
C PHE A 484 -18.06 7.78 10.86
N ILE A 485 -17.98 9.01 10.35
CA ILE A 485 -18.93 10.09 10.70
C ILE A 485 -20.36 9.67 10.32
N LYS A 486 -20.57 9.17 9.09
CA LYS A 486 -21.87 8.72 8.59
C LYS A 486 -22.44 7.58 9.44
N LEU A 487 -21.59 6.62 9.83
CA LEU A 487 -21.98 5.51 10.71
C LEU A 487 -22.47 6.04 12.06
N CYS A 488 -21.71 6.92 12.71
CA CYS A 488 -22.06 7.47 14.01
C CYS A 488 -23.35 8.31 13.99
N GLN A 489 -23.56 9.09 12.93
CA GLN A 489 -24.74 9.97 12.79
C GLN A 489 -26.04 9.22 12.52
N ASN A 490 -25.97 8.02 11.95
CA ASN A 490 -27.14 7.24 11.54
C ASN A 490 -27.53 6.12 12.55
N LEU A 491 -27.06 6.22 13.79
CA LEU A 491 -27.42 5.26 14.84
C LEU A 491 -28.73 5.67 15.52
N PRO A 492 -29.66 4.71 15.79
CA PRO A 492 -30.91 5.01 16.45
C PRO A 492 -30.69 5.31 17.94
N ASN A 493 -31.55 6.13 18.52
CA ASN A 493 -31.59 6.44 19.95
C ASN A 493 -30.23 6.85 20.53
N SER A 494 -29.47 7.62 19.77
CA SER A 494 -28.13 8.08 20.20
C SER A 494 -27.85 9.50 19.77
N LYS A 495 -27.03 10.18 20.56
CA LYS A 495 -26.50 11.50 20.27
C LYS A 495 -24.98 11.40 20.19
N VAL A 496 -24.41 11.96 19.13
CA VAL A 496 -22.96 12.10 19.00
C VAL A 496 -22.52 13.29 19.86
N GLU A 497 -21.75 13.04 20.92
CA GLU A 497 -21.15 14.11 21.71
C GLU A 497 -19.85 14.61 21.08
N LYS A 498 -19.03 13.68 20.58
CA LYS A 498 -17.72 14.04 20.00
C LYS A 498 -17.28 12.97 19.01
N ILE A 499 -16.70 13.42 17.89
CA ILE A 499 -15.88 12.60 16.97
C ILE A 499 -14.51 13.25 16.89
N PHE A 500 -13.45 12.47 16.98
CA PHE A 500 -12.08 12.95 16.95
C PHE A 500 -11.10 11.90 16.45
N TYR A 501 -9.92 12.35 16.00
CA TYR A 501 -8.82 11.49 15.58
C TYR A 501 -7.79 11.37 16.71
N ASP A 502 -7.34 10.14 17.00
CA ASP A 502 -6.32 9.88 18.01
C ASP A 502 -5.34 8.79 17.56
N GLN A 503 -4.11 9.18 17.25
CA GLN A 503 -2.98 8.29 16.97
C GLN A 503 -3.26 7.16 15.95
N GLY A 504 -3.90 7.50 14.84
CA GLY A 504 -4.24 6.53 13.78
C GLY A 504 -5.59 5.83 14.00
N ASN A 505 -6.45 6.41 14.86
CA ASN A 505 -7.78 5.90 15.11
C ASN A 505 -8.82 6.99 14.94
N TRP A 506 -9.98 6.64 14.42
CA TRP A 506 -11.21 7.40 14.55
C TRP A 506 -11.91 7.03 15.85
N CYS A 507 -12.36 8.03 16.56
CA CYS A 507 -12.89 7.89 17.90
C CYS A 507 -14.23 8.62 18.02
N THR A 508 -15.17 8.05 18.78
CA THR A 508 -16.44 8.74 19.08
C THR A 508 -16.87 8.53 20.52
N ILE A 509 -17.46 9.56 21.08
CA ILE A 509 -18.27 9.47 22.30
C ILE A 509 -19.73 9.61 21.89
N LEU A 510 -20.52 8.59 22.20
CA LEU A 510 -21.95 8.56 21.98
C LEU A 510 -22.67 8.53 23.32
N GLU A 511 -23.79 9.23 23.41
CA GLU A 511 -24.73 9.19 24.52
C GLU A 511 -26.00 8.50 24.05
N LYS A 512 -26.53 7.57 24.84
CA LYS A 512 -27.84 6.98 24.59
C LYS A 512 -28.94 7.96 24.98
N ILE A 513 -29.92 8.17 24.10
CA ILE A 513 -31.09 8.99 24.33
C ILE A 513 -32.21 8.15 24.94
#